data_12ff1e1565765459910a91111ce1cd82
#
_entry.id   12ff1e1565765459910a91111ce1cd82
#
_cell.length_a   1.000
_cell.length_b   1.000
_cell.length_c   1.000
_cell.angle_alpha   90.00
_cell.angle_beta   90.00
_cell.angle_gamma   90.00
#
_symmetry.space_group_name_H-M   'P 1'
#
loop_
_entity.id
_entity.type
_entity.pdbx_description
1 polymer ?
#
loop_
_entity_poly.entity_id
_entity_poly.type
_entity_poly.pdbx_seq_one_letter_code
_entity_poly.pdbx_strand_id
1 'polypeptide(L)'
;MYSRLSKYLRPLLLAVLCSAALIACNRIDLAYRNLDILVPWSLNDYLDMNREQKTWLKQRLTTHLSWHCRTQLPGYLEWLDRVKAMVANNQVSEAQLQARTNEIKHAIDNVARQITPSAVELLRALDDDQVRAMRQAFTEDNREKQEIYANTPFDKQIAQRTRRMEKRLTPWLGELSAQQQLRITQWAHSLGAQGNVWITNRAEWQAQFSAAVEQRQSEDFPERLERLLIDREPLWTPAYRQAYQQNEAATRSLLVDLMAQSSPYQRQHLEKKLAQVHQDFSQLKCLKAGV
;
A
#
# COMPACT_ATOMS: atom_id res chain seq x y z
N MET A 1 13.04 25.24 -47.62
CA MET A 1 12.37 25.60 -46.34
C MET A 1 12.44 24.49 -45.27
N TYR A 2 13.07 23.36 -45.54
CA TYR A 2 13.13 22.19 -44.60
C TYR A 2 14.37 22.15 -43.66
N SER A 3 15.39 22.97 -43.89
CA SER A 3 16.65 22.86 -43.10
C SER A 3 16.68 23.64 -41.78
N ARG A 4 15.74 24.54 -41.52
CA ARG A 4 15.70 25.31 -40.28
C ARG A 4 14.88 24.64 -39.15
N LEU A 5 13.91 23.77 -39.46
CA LEU A 5 13.14 23.04 -38.46
C LEU A 5 13.97 21.96 -37.73
N SER A 6 14.94 21.35 -38.40
CA SER A 6 15.77 20.28 -37.81
C SER A 6 16.72 20.79 -36.69
N LYS A 7 17.10 22.07 -36.71
CA LYS A 7 18.01 22.65 -35.70
C LYS A 7 17.35 22.88 -34.35
N TYR A 8 16.02 23.03 -34.29
CA TYR A 8 15.28 23.23 -33.01
C TYR A 8 14.62 21.95 -32.54
N LEU A 9 14.40 20.98 -33.39
CA LEU A 9 13.79 19.68 -33.04
C LEU A 9 14.70 18.84 -32.11
N ARG A 10 16.02 18.83 -32.37
CA ARG A 10 17.01 18.09 -31.60
C ARG A 10 17.14 18.58 -30.17
N PRO A 11 17.31 19.90 -29.86
CA PRO A 11 17.37 20.38 -28.48
C PRO A 11 16.03 20.24 -27.76
N LEU A 12 14.88 20.34 -28.47
CA LEU A 12 13.56 20.13 -27.88
C LEU A 12 13.35 18.66 -27.51
N LEU A 13 13.76 17.72 -28.36
CA LEU A 13 13.73 16.27 -28.07
C LEU A 13 14.68 15.91 -26.91
N LEU A 14 15.87 16.50 -26.85
CA LEU A 14 16.79 16.33 -25.72
C LEU A 14 16.23 16.93 -24.43
N ALA A 15 15.60 18.10 -24.49
CA ALA A 15 14.95 18.71 -23.33
C ALA A 15 13.76 17.87 -22.82
N VAL A 16 12.95 17.30 -23.72
CA VAL A 16 11.85 16.38 -23.39
C VAL A 16 12.37 15.05 -22.82
N LEU A 17 13.46 14.49 -23.39
CA LEU A 17 14.11 13.28 -22.87
C LEU A 17 14.77 13.53 -21.49
N CYS A 18 15.42 14.67 -21.30
CA CYS A 18 15.98 15.05 -20.00
C CYS A 18 14.88 15.32 -18.96
N SER A 19 13.76 15.96 -19.33
CA SER A 19 12.63 16.15 -18.42
C SER A 19 11.93 14.82 -18.07
N ALA A 20 11.80 13.89 -19.03
CA ALA A 20 11.26 12.55 -18.78
C ALA A 20 12.17 11.72 -17.86
N ALA A 21 13.49 11.84 -17.98
CA ALA A 21 14.46 11.20 -17.08
C ALA A 21 14.42 11.78 -15.65
N LEU A 22 14.22 13.09 -15.53
CA LEU A 22 14.06 13.76 -14.22
C LEU A 22 12.73 13.42 -13.53
N ILE A 23 11.67 13.11 -14.29
CA ILE A 23 10.37 12.68 -13.76
C ILE A 23 10.43 11.26 -13.18
N ALA A 24 11.32 10.40 -13.68
CA ALA A 24 11.46 9.03 -13.17
C ALA A 24 12.11 8.95 -11.77
N CYS A 25 13.01 9.87 -11.43
CA CYS A 25 13.75 9.89 -10.16
C CYS A 25 12.97 10.48 -8.97
N ASN A 26 11.76 11.05 -9.17
CA ASN A 26 11.10 11.86 -8.13
C ASN A 26 9.70 11.35 -7.71
N ARG A 27 9.30 10.13 -8.11
CA ARG A 27 7.94 9.64 -7.82
C ARG A 27 7.67 9.39 -6.35
N ILE A 28 8.66 8.85 -5.63
CA ILE A 28 8.53 8.58 -4.19
C ILE A 28 8.53 9.90 -3.42
N ASP A 29 9.47 10.80 -3.70
CA ASP A 29 9.51 12.13 -3.08
C ASP A 29 8.24 12.93 -3.37
N LEU A 30 7.74 12.90 -4.61
CA LEU A 30 6.49 13.55 -4.99
C LEU A 30 5.28 12.96 -4.24
N ALA A 31 5.17 11.64 -4.16
CA ALA A 31 4.09 10.97 -3.43
C ALA A 31 4.18 11.30 -1.93
N TYR A 32 5.37 11.19 -1.34
CA TYR A 32 5.59 11.47 0.08
C TYR A 32 5.26 12.93 0.45
N ARG A 33 5.64 13.88 -0.39
CA ARG A 33 5.38 15.32 -0.19
C ARG A 33 3.92 15.72 -0.35
N ASN A 34 3.14 14.91 -1.06
CA ASN A 34 1.72 15.16 -1.26
C ASN A 34 0.82 14.35 -0.31
N LEU A 35 1.37 13.60 0.65
CA LEU A 35 0.56 12.87 1.63
C LEU A 35 -0.31 13.80 2.48
N ASP A 36 0.13 15.03 2.72
CA ASP A 36 -0.64 16.07 3.41
C ASP A 36 -1.88 16.53 2.63
N ILE A 37 -1.96 16.25 1.35
CA ILE A 37 -3.11 16.50 0.46
C ILE A 37 -3.89 15.22 0.24
N LEU A 38 -3.22 14.11 -0.09
CA LEU A 38 -3.85 12.85 -0.46
C LEU A 38 -4.59 12.19 0.71
N VAL A 39 -4.04 12.26 1.93
CA VAL A 39 -4.68 11.68 3.11
C VAL A 39 -5.97 12.41 3.48
N PRO A 40 -6.00 13.75 3.62
CA PRO A 40 -7.25 14.47 3.87
C PRO A 40 -8.29 14.28 2.76
N TRP A 41 -7.87 14.23 1.50
CA TRP A 41 -8.77 13.98 0.38
C TRP A 41 -9.42 12.60 0.50
N SER A 42 -8.64 11.55 0.71
CA SER A 42 -9.15 10.17 0.86
C SER A 42 -10.03 9.99 2.10
N LEU A 43 -9.72 10.65 3.22
CA LEU A 43 -10.55 10.61 4.43
C LEU A 43 -11.85 11.39 4.26
N ASN A 44 -11.84 12.46 3.45
CA ASN A 44 -13.03 13.27 3.22
C ASN A 44 -14.15 12.52 2.50
N ASP A 45 -13.82 11.51 1.70
CA ASP A 45 -14.81 10.64 1.06
C ASP A 45 -15.69 9.88 2.08
N TYR A 46 -15.20 9.74 3.32
CA TYR A 46 -15.92 9.07 4.41
C TYR A 46 -16.38 10.01 5.51
N LEU A 47 -15.63 11.06 5.82
CA LEU A 47 -15.85 11.86 7.04
C LEU A 47 -16.53 13.21 6.77
N ASP A 48 -16.66 13.62 5.52
CA ASP A 48 -17.21 14.92 5.12
C ASP A 48 -16.73 16.07 6.02
N MET A 49 -15.39 16.16 6.16
CA MET A 49 -14.74 17.08 7.10
C MET A 49 -15.00 18.54 6.73
N ASN A 50 -15.32 19.35 7.73
CA ASN A 50 -15.40 20.78 7.59
C ASN A 50 -14.00 21.43 7.45
N ARG A 51 -13.96 22.76 7.25
CA ARG A 51 -12.71 23.51 7.03
C ARG A 51 -11.76 23.45 8.23
N GLU A 52 -12.28 23.51 9.44
CA GLU A 52 -11.48 23.48 10.68
C GLU A 52 -10.85 22.11 10.89
N GLN A 53 -11.63 21.04 10.73
CA GLN A 53 -11.16 19.66 10.80
C GLN A 53 -10.08 19.36 9.75
N LYS A 54 -10.24 19.83 8.51
CA LYS A 54 -9.23 19.73 7.45
C LYS A 54 -7.94 20.46 7.80
N THR A 55 -8.05 21.66 8.34
CA THR A 55 -6.88 22.47 8.76
C THR A 55 -6.14 21.80 9.91
N TRP A 56 -6.87 21.32 10.92
CA TRP A 56 -6.32 20.58 12.06
C TRP A 56 -5.62 19.30 11.59
N LEU A 57 -6.28 18.50 10.75
CA LEU A 57 -5.70 17.27 10.21
C LEU A 57 -4.40 17.53 9.44
N LYS A 58 -4.36 18.57 8.61
CA LYS A 58 -3.14 18.93 7.88
C LYS A 58 -1.96 19.26 8.82
N GLN A 59 -2.21 19.95 9.93
CA GLN A 59 -1.17 20.24 10.93
C GLN A 59 -0.68 18.96 11.61
N ARG A 60 -1.60 18.04 11.99
CA ARG A 60 -1.24 16.75 12.58
C ARG A 60 -0.46 15.88 11.60
N LEU A 61 -0.86 15.84 10.33
CA LEU A 61 -0.13 15.11 9.29
C LEU A 61 1.30 15.62 9.10
N THR A 62 1.52 16.93 9.13
CA THR A 62 2.88 17.48 9.08
C THR A 62 3.74 16.96 10.22
N THR A 63 3.21 16.91 11.44
CA THR A 63 3.91 16.34 12.60
C THR A 63 4.18 14.84 12.43
N HIS A 64 3.16 14.07 12.00
CA HIS A 64 3.31 12.63 11.76
C HIS A 64 4.29 12.30 10.64
N LEU A 65 4.27 13.05 9.53
CA LEU A 65 5.20 12.86 8.43
C LEU A 65 6.64 13.19 8.85
N SER A 66 6.84 14.24 9.65
CA SER A 66 8.15 14.56 10.22
C SER A 66 8.68 13.47 11.15
N TRP A 67 7.81 12.95 12.03
CA TRP A 67 8.14 11.80 12.89
C TRP A 67 8.47 10.55 12.05
N HIS A 68 7.59 10.19 11.13
CA HIS A 68 7.75 9.02 10.26
C HIS A 68 9.06 9.08 9.48
N CYS A 69 9.38 10.23 8.92
CA CYS A 69 10.62 10.43 8.20
C CYS A 69 11.86 10.19 9.06
N ARG A 70 11.88 10.75 10.27
CA ARG A 70 13.07 10.66 11.13
C ARG A 70 13.22 9.32 11.84
N THR A 71 12.12 8.62 12.11
CA THR A 71 12.14 7.42 12.96
C THR A 71 11.84 6.13 12.21
N GLN A 72 11.05 6.16 11.14
CA GLN A 72 10.63 4.95 10.43
C GLN A 72 11.42 4.72 9.13
N LEU A 73 11.68 5.78 8.36
CA LEU A 73 12.39 5.65 7.08
C LEU A 73 13.79 5.04 7.20
N PRO A 74 14.62 5.33 8.24
CA PRO A 74 15.89 4.63 8.41
C PRO A 74 15.73 3.10 8.47
N GLY A 75 14.75 2.60 9.23
CA GLY A 75 14.44 1.17 9.29
C GLY A 75 13.97 0.58 7.96
N TYR A 76 13.30 1.37 7.11
CA TYR A 76 12.90 0.93 5.77
C TYR A 76 14.10 0.80 4.82
N LEU A 77 15.10 1.67 4.95
CA LEU A 77 16.34 1.56 4.20
C LEU A 77 17.10 0.30 4.59
N GLU A 78 17.23 0.02 5.88
CA GLU A 78 17.84 -1.23 6.37
C GLU A 78 17.06 -2.47 5.90
N TRP A 79 15.73 -2.41 5.90
CA TRP A 79 14.88 -3.48 5.36
C TRP A 79 15.16 -3.71 3.87
N LEU A 80 15.25 -2.64 3.07
CA LEU A 80 15.59 -2.71 1.66
C LEU A 80 16.98 -3.32 1.44
N ASP A 81 17.96 -3.00 2.28
CA ASP A 81 19.30 -3.60 2.20
C ASP A 81 19.26 -5.10 2.48
N ARG A 82 18.47 -5.55 3.47
CA ARG A 82 18.26 -6.99 3.72
C ARG A 82 17.58 -7.68 2.54
N VAL A 83 16.59 -7.05 1.89
CA VAL A 83 15.95 -7.59 0.68
C VAL A 83 16.94 -7.65 -0.49
N LYS A 84 17.76 -6.62 -0.71
CA LYS A 84 18.82 -6.61 -1.72
C LYS A 84 19.82 -7.73 -1.50
N ALA A 85 20.31 -7.89 -0.28
CA ALA A 85 21.24 -8.97 0.08
C ALA A 85 20.62 -10.36 -0.16
N MET A 86 19.35 -10.57 0.22
CA MET A 86 18.62 -11.81 -0.01
C MET A 86 18.55 -12.15 -1.52
N VAL A 87 18.28 -11.17 -2.37
CA VAL A 87 18.19 -11.35 -3.83
C VAL A 87 19.58 -11.59 -4.43
N ALA A 88 20.58 -10.77 -4.10
CA ALA A 88 21.94 -10.87 -4.63
C ALA A 88 22.63 -12.20 -4.28
N ASN A 89 22.38 -12.72 -3.07
CA ASN A 89 22.93 -13.99 -2.59
C ASN A 89 22.10 -15.22 -3.02
N ASN A 90 21.06 -15.04 -3.83
CA ASN A 90 20.15 -16.12 -4.22
C ASN A 90 19.50 -16.88 -3.04
N GLN A 91 19.19 -16.15 -1.96
CA GLN A 91 18.66 -16.70 -0.71
C GLN A 91 17.15 -16.45 -0.55
N VAL A 92 16.43 -16.28 -1.65
CA VAL A 92 14.97 -16.08 -1.59
C VAL A 92 14.31 -17.41 -1.23
N SER A 93 13.81 -17.51 -0.01
CA SER A 93 13.10 -18.65 0.53
C SER A 93 11.83 -18.20 1.26
N GLU A 94 10.91 -19.13 1.51
CA GLU A 94 9.68 -18.81 2.26
C GLU A 94 9.97 -18.26 3.65
N ALA A 95 10.97 -18.82 4.36
CA ALA A 95 11.38 -18.34 5.68
C ALA A 95 11.93 -16.89 5.64
N GLN A 96 12.78 -16.58 4.66
CA GLN A 96 13.30 -15.23 4.47
C GLN A 96 12.20 -14.23 4.10
N LEU A 97 11.29 -14.61 3.21
CA LEU A 97 10.14 -13.76 2.86
C LEU A 97 9.19 -13.55 4.04
N GLN A 98 8.96 -14.59 4.86
CA GLN A 98 8.18 -14.47 6.09
C GLN A 98 8.81 -13.47 7.07
N ALA A 99 10.13 -13.57 7.28
CA ALA A 99 10.84 -12.63 8.14
C ALA A 99 10.69 -11.17 7.65
N ARG A 100 10.88 -10.93 6.33
CA ARG A 100 10.70 -9.60 5.72
C ARG A 100 9.25 -9.11 5.84
N THR A 101 8.28 -10.01 5.70
CA THR A 101 6.84 -9.67 5.88
C THR A 101 6.52 -9.29 7.32
N ASN A 102 7.06 -10.00 8.30
CA ASN A 102 6.86 -9.68 9.72
C ASN A 102 7.45 -8.29 10.07
N GLU A 103 8.61 -7.94 9.54
CA GLU A 103 9.20 -6.60 9.73
C GLU A 103 8.28 -5.49 9.17
N ILE A 104 7.66 -5.71 8.00
CA ILE A 104 6.69 -4.75 7.46
C ILE A 104 5.44 -4.65 8.35
N LYS A 105 4.92 -5.79 8.86
CA LYS A 105 3.77 -5.78 9.78
C LYS A 105 4.08 -4.94 11.03
N HIS A 106 5.23 -5.15 11.65
CA HIS A 106 5.68 -4.34 12.80
C HIS A 106 5.81 -2.85 12.46
N ALA A 107 6.33 -2.51 11.29
CA ALA A 107 6.43 -1.12 10.86
C ALA A 107 5.03 -0.48 10.68
N ILE A 108 4.06 -1.20 10.13
CA ILE A 108 2.67 -0.75 10.01
C ILE A 108 2.06 -0.54 11.39
N ASP A 109 2.26 -1.45 12.34
CA ASP A 109 1.74 -1.34 13.70
C ASP A 109 2.34 -0.13 14.43
N ASN A 110 3.64 0.14 14.26
CA ASN A 110 4.29 1.33 14.83
C ASN A 110 3.65 2.63 14.29
N VAL A 111 3.39 2.70 12.99
CA VAL A 111 2.70 3.85 12.38
C VAL A 111 1.27 3.96 12.91
N ALA A 112 0.52 2.86 12.99
CA ALA A 112 -0.84 2.84 13.52
C ALA A 112 -0.89 3.35 14.97
N ARG A 113 0.01 2.88 15.85
CA ARG A 113 0.11 3.37 17.23
C ARG A 113 0.36 4.87 17.31
N GLN A 114 1.25 5.38 16.48
CA GLN A 114 1.60 6.80 16.46
C GLN A 114 0.46 7.70 16.01
N ILE A 115 -0.36 7.26 15.05
CA ILE A 115 -1.46 8.07 14.52
C ILE A 115 -2.77 7.93 15.31
N THR A 116 -2.95 6.85 16.09
CA THR A 116 -4.20 6.55 16.80
C THR A 116 -4.67 7.69 17.70
N PRO A 117 -3.82 8.37 18.50
CA PRO A 117 -4.27 9.52 19.30
C PRO A 117 -4.89 10.63 18.44
N SER A 118 -4.30 10.96 17.30
CA SER A 118 -4.87 11.93 16.38
C SER A 118 -6.16 11.44 15.70
N ALA A 119 -6.27 10.14 15.45
CA ALA A 119 -7.53 9.57 14.97
C ALA A 119 -8.64 9.70 16.01
N VAL A 120 -8.35 9.46 17.30
CA VAL A 120 -9.29 9.70 18.41
C VAL A 120 -9.77 11.15 18.43
N GLU A 121 -8.84 12.11 18.39
CA GLU A 121 -9.17 13.54 18.42
C GLU A 121 -10.06 13.92 17.23
N LEU A 122 -9.70 13.48 16.01
CA LEU A 122 -10.48 13.78 14.79
C LEU A 122 -11.88 13.18 14.85
N LEU A 123 -12.02 11.92 15.27
CA LEU A 123 -13.30 11.24 15.31
C LEU A 123 -14.20 11.79 16.41
N ARG A 124 -13.66 12.23 17.56
CA ARG A 124 -14.40 12.96 18.59
C ARG A 124 -14.95 14.30 18.11
N ALA A 125 -14.25 14.96 17.20
CA ALA A 125 -14.67 16.24 16.63
C ALA A 125 -15.73 16.13 15.52
N LEU A 126 -16.13 14.91 15.13
CA LEU A 126 -17.22 14.73 14.16
C LEU A 126 -18.56 15.04 14.84
N ASP A 127 -19.44 15.70 14.11
CA ASP A 127 -20.86 15.83 14.46
C ASP A 127 -21.65 14.55 14.09
N ASP A 128 -22.94 14.52 14.47
CA ASP A 128 -23.76 13.34 14.22
C ASP A 128 -24.15 13.17 12.75
N ASP A 129 -24.21 14.26 11.99
CA ASP A 129 -24.46 14.21 10.55
C ASP A 129 -23.27 13.59 9.82
N GLN A 130 -22.05 13.96 10.20
CA GLN A 130 -20.81 13.37 9.69
C GLN A 130 -20.70 11.87 10.02
N VAL A 131 -21.09 11.46 11.22
CA VAL A 131 -21.12 10.03 11.59
C VAL A 131 -22.13 9.25 10.75
N ARG A 132 -23.30 9.84 10.48
CA ARG A 132 -24.30 9.23 9.58
C ARG A 132 -23.78 9.12 8.15
N ALA A 133 -23.16 10.18 7.63
CA ALA A 133 -22.54 10.19 6.30
C ALA A 133 -21.46 9.13 6.16
N MET A 134 -20.60 8.97 7.16
CA MET A 134 -19.57 7.93 7.22
C MET A 134 -20.15 6.52 7.07
N ARG A 135 -21.22 6.22 7.80
CA ARG A 135 -21.90 4.91 7.73
C ARG A 135 -22.50 4.67 6.35
N GLN A 136 -23.09 5.70 5.76
CA GLN A 136 -23.65 5.62 4.41
C GLN A 136 -22.53 5.38 3.37
N ALA A 137 -21.39 6.08 3.48
CA ALA A 137 -20.24 5.88 2.63
C ALA A 137 -19.69 4.46 2.75
N PHE A 138 -19.61 3.88 3.95
CA PHE A 138 -19.23 2.48 4.15
C PHE A 138 -20.18 1.50 3.46
N THR A 139 -21.48 1.74 3.55
CA THR A 139 -22.49 0.90 2.92
C THR A 139 -22.37 0.93 1.40
N GLU A 140 -22.20 2.11 0.82
CA GLU A 140 -22.02 2.27 -0.62
C GLU A 140 -20.73 1.64 -1.12
N ASP A 141 -19.60 1.88 -0.43
CA ASP A 141 -18.33 1.27 -0.79
C ASP A 141 -18.38 -0.27 -0.72
N ASN A 142 -19.07 -0.85 0.27
CA ASN A 142 -19.27 -2.30 0.34
C ASN A 142 -20.12 -2.81 -0.83
N ARG A 143 -21.17 -2.08 -1.22
CA ARG A 143 -22.00 -2.44 -2.38
C ARG A 143 -21.18 -2.46 -3.67
N GLU A 144 -20.36 -1.42 -3.90
CA GLU A 144 -19.45 -1.38 -5.06
C GLU A 144 -18.44 -2.52 -5.06
N LYS A 145 -17.85 -2.80 -3.90
CA LYS A 145 -16.89 -3.91 -3.76
C LYS A 145 -17.55 -5.27 -3.99
N GLN A 146 -18.80 -5.45 -3.56
CA GLN A 146 -19.58 -6.67 -3.81
C GLN A 146 -19.70 -6.92 -5.31
N GLU A 147 -20.07 -5.90 -6.09
CA GLU A 147 -20.18 -6.02 -7.55
C GLU A 147 -18.84 -6.36 -8.23
N ILE A 148 -17.77 -5.71 -7.81
CA ILE A 148 -16.45 -5.86 -8.44
C ILE A 148 -15.79 -7.20 -8.10
N TYR A 149 -15.86 -7.64 -6.83
CA TYR A 149 -15.04 -8.74 -6.32
C TYR A 149 -15.79 -10.03 -6.01
N ALA A 150 -17.11 -9.95 -5.75
CA ALA A 150 -17.90 -11.11 -5.35
C ALA A 150 -18.88 -11.56 -6.45
N ASN A 151 -19.60 -10.62 -7.09
CA ASN A 151 -20.58 -10.95 -8.11
C ASN A 151 -19.95 -11.26 -9.49
N THR A 152 -18.67 -10.95 -9.67
CA THR A 152 -17.93 -11.31 -10.89
C THR A 152 -17.78 -12.83 -11.00
N PRO A 153 -18.05 -13.48 -12.15
CA PRO A 153 -17.83 -14.92 -12.36
C PRO A 153 -16.41 -15.36 -11.99
N PHE A 154 -16.27 -16.56 -11.43
CA PHE A 154 -15.02 -17.04 -10.83
C PHE A 154 -13.83 -17.06 -11.81
N ASP A 155 -14.04 -17.51 -13.02
CA ASP A 155 -13.05 -17.51 -14.10
C ASP A 155 -12.56 -16.08 -14.43
N LYS A 156 -13.46 -15.10 -14.42
CA LYS A 156 -13.10 -13.69 -14.58
C LYS A 156 -12.35 -13.14 -13.38
N GLN A 157 -12.70 -13.57 -12.16
CA GLN A 157 -11.94 -13.20 -10.96
C GLN A 157 -10.48 -13.70 -11.05
N ILE A 158 -10.28 -14.95 -11.48
CA ILE A 158 -8.93 -15.51 -11.71
C ILE A 158 -8.18 -14.70 -12.75
N ALA A 159 -8.77 -14.47 -13.92
CA ALA A 159 -8.13 -13.71 -14.99
C ALA A 159 -7.75 -12.27 -14.56
N GLN A 160 -8.61 -11.60 -13.78
CA GLN A 160 -8.32 -10.28 -13.23
C GLN A 160 -7.19 -10.33 -12.18
N ARG A 161 -7.17 -11.35 -11.32
CA ARG A 161 -6.14 -11.55 -10.29
C ARG A 161 -4.79 -11.82 -10.92
N THR A 162 -4.74 -12.68 -11.94
CA THR A 162 -3.54 -12.97 -12.75
C THR A 162 -2.99 -11.67 -13.34
N ARG A 163 -3.80 -10.92 -14.08
CA ARG A 163 -3.38 -9.65 -14.70
C ARG A 163 -2.89 -8.62 -13.69
N ARG A 164 -3.55 -8.52 -12.52
CA ARG A 164 -3.09 -7.60 -11.46
C ARG A 164 -1.73 -8.02 -10.91
N MET A 165 -1.48 -9.31 -10.75
CA MET A 165 -0.20 -9.82 -10.26
C MET A 165 0.90 -9.60 -11.30
N GLU A 166 0.67 -9.93 -12.57
CA GLU A 166 1.59 -9.64 -13.67
C GLU A 166 1.95 -8.15 -13.73
N LYS A 167 0.95 -7.27 -13.68
CA LYS A 167 1.16 -5.81 -13.67
C LYS A 167 1.99 -5.34 -12.47
N ARG A 168 1.89 -6.01 -11.32
CA ARG A 168 2.69 -5.68 -10.12
C ARG A 168 4.12 -6.18 -10.23
N LEU A 169 4.34 -7.33 -10.86
CA LEU A 169 5.65 -7.99 -10.95
C LEU A 169 6.51 -7.46 -12.11
N THR A 170 5.88 -7.11 -13.24
CA THR A 170 6.60 -6.63 -14.43
C THR A 170 7.54 -5.44 -14.16
N PRO A 171 7.21 -4.42 -13.36
CA PRO A 171 8.16 -3.35 -13.05
C PRO A 171 9.41 -3.81 -12.30
N TRP A 172 9.35 -4.95 -11.62
CA TRP A 172 10.44 -5.51 -10.79
C TRP A 172 11.26 -6.56 -11.52
N LEU A 173 10.60 -7.44 -12.28
CA LEU A 173 11.25 -8.55 -12.97
C LEU A 173 11.49 -8.28 -14.47
N GLY A 174 10.89 -7.24 -15.03
CA GLY A 174 10.83 -7.05 -16.47
C GLY A 174 9.78 -7.97 -17.12
N GLU A 175 9.99 -8.35 -18.37
CA GLU A 175 9.09 -9.25 -19.10
C GLU A 175 9.05 -10.63 -18.44
N LEU A 176 7.83 -11.11 -18.18
CA LEU A 176 7.59 -12.42 -17.56
C LEU A 176 7.60 -13.51 -18.61
N SER A 177 8.31 -14.60 -18.34
CA SER A 177 8.31 -15.77 -19.20
C SER A 177 6.94 -16.49 -19.18
N ALA A 178 6.66 -17.30 -20.21
CA ALA A 178 5.44 -18.11 -20.25
C ALA A 178 5.29 -19.03 -19.03
N GLN A 179 6.40 -19.56 -18.51
CA GLN A 179 6.40 -20.39 -17.30
C GLN A 179 6.02 -19.57 -16.04
N GLN A 180 6.53 -18.35 -15.92
CA GLN A 180 6.18 -17.44 -14.83
C GLN A 180 4.70 -17.00 -14.90
N GLN A 181 4.19 -16.70 -16.09
CA GLN A 181 2.76 -16.37 -16.30
C GLN A 181 1.85 -17.54 -15.95
N LEU A 182 2.22 -18.78 -16.34
CA LEU A 182 1.50 -19.97 -15.95
C LEU A 182 1.49 -20.15 -14.43
N ARG A 183 2.64 -19.95 -13.75
CA ARG A 183 2.75 -20.04 -12.30
C ARG A 183 1.88 -19.00 -11.58
N ILE A 184 1.81 -17.77 -12.09
CA ILE A 184 0.92 -16.71 -11.58
C ILE A 184 -0.55 -17.12 -11.74
N THR A 185 -0.92 -17.72 -12.87
CA THR A 185 -2.29 -18.23 -13.10
C THR A 185 -2.64 -19.34 -12.12
N GLN A 186 -1.74 -20.29 -11.88
CA GLN A 186 -1.91 -21.35 -10.88
C GLN A 186 -2.08 -20.77 -9.46
N TRP A 187 -1.28 -19.77 -9.08
CA TRP A 187 -1.45 -19.04 -7.83
C TRP A 187 -2.82 -18.37 -7.76
N ALA A 188 -3.26 -17.70 -8.82
CA ALA A 188 -4.56 -17.04 -8.83
C ALA A 188 -5.72 -18.03 -8.65
N HIS A 189 -5.58 -19.24 -9.19
CA HIS A 189 -6.52 -20.36 -9.01
C HIS A 189 -6.54 -20.89 -7.58
N SER A 190 -5.36 -21.11 -6.98
CA SER A 190 -5.23 -21.74 -5.64
C SER A 190 -5.88 -20.91 -4.53
N LEU A 191 -6.08 -19.62 -4.74
CA LEU A 191 -6.73 -18.76 -3.75
C LEU A 191 -8.26 -18.92 -3.69
N GLY A 192 -8.89 -19.58 -4.66
CA GLY A 192 -10.34 -19.77 -4.66
C GLY A 192 -11.16 -18.49 -4.74
N ALA A 193 -12.43 -18.55 -4.38
CA ALA A 193 -13.37 -17.42 -4.39
C ALA A 193 -13.32 -16.68 -3.05
N GLN A 194 -12.40 -15.71 -2.90
CA GLN A 194 -12.19 -14.99 -1.64
C GLN A 194 -12.94 -13.64 -1.56
N GLY A 195 -13.62 -13.21 -2.62
CA GLY A 195 -14.26 -11.90 -2.68
C GLY A 195 -15.29 -11.70 -1.55
N ASN A 196 -16.22 -12.64 -1.40
CA ASN A 196 -17.24 -12.58 -0.34
C ASN A 196 -16.62 -12.61 1.06
N VAL A 197 -15.62 -13.48 1.28
CA VAL A 197 -14.94 -13.61 2.59
C VAL A 197 -14.30 -12.29 3.01
N TRP A 198 -13.62 -11.63 2.09
CA TRP A 198 -13.01 -10.32 2.33
C TRP A 198 -14.05 -9.24 2.61
N ILE A 199 -15.13 -9.17 1.81
CA ILE A 199 -16.18 -8.16 1.97
C ILE A 199 -16.92 -8.34 3.30
N THR A 200 -17.27 -9.58 3.66
CA THR A 200 -17.92 -9.87 4.95
C THR A 200 -17.04 -9.40 6.12
N ASN A 201 -15.76 -9.77 6.12
CA ASN A 201 -14.84 -9.33 7.16
C ASN A 201 -14.70 -7.80 7.24
N ARG A 202 -14.66 -7.15 6.06
CA ARG A 202 -14.61 -5.69 5.97
C ARG A 202 -15.87 -5.04 6.58
N ALA A 203 -17.04 -5.57 6.22
CA ALA A 203 -18.32 -5.05 6.70
C ALA A 203 -18.46 -5.21 8.23
N GLU A 204 -18.02 -6.34 8.78
CA GLU A 204 -18.00 -6.55 10.24
C GLU A 204 -17.05 -5.59 10.96
N TRP A 205 -15.84 -5.38 10.43
CA TRP A 205 -14.93 -4.38 10.98
C TRP A 205 -15.54 -2.97 10.92
N GLN A 206 -16.15 -2.59 9.80
CA GLN A 206 -16.80 -1.29 9.64
C GLN A 206 -18.00 -1.11 10.58
N ALA A 207 -18.76 -2.17 10.84
CA ALA A 207 -19.84 -2.13 11.82
C ALA A 207 -19.32 -1.87 13.24
N GLN A 208 -18.25 -2.56 13.66
CA GLN A 208 -17.60 -2.34 14.95
C GLN A 208 -16.99 -0.93 15.05
N PHE A 209 -16.34 -0.45 13.98
CA PHE A 209 -15.79 0.89 13.91
C PHE A 209 -16.90 1.95 14.02
N SER A 210 -18.01 1.79 13.29
CA SER A 210 -19.15 2.69 13.34
C SER A 210 -19.77 2.74 14.74
N ALA A 211 -19.95 1.59 15.39
CA ALA A 211 -20.46 1.52 16.75
C ALA A 211 -19.52 2.20 17.78
N ALA A 212 -18.22 2.10 17.59
CA ALA A 212 -17.26 2.84 18.39
C ALA A 212 -17.37 4.35 18.18
N VAL A 213 -17.45 4.80 16.91
CA VAL A 213 -17.57 6.23 16.58
C VAL A 213 -18.91 6.84 17.01
N GLU A 214 -20.00 6.09 17.01
CA GLU A 214 -21.29 6.53 17.59
C GLU A 214 -21.16 6.87 19.10
N GLN A 215 -20.30 6.14 19.80
CA GLN A 215 -19.98 6.36 21.21
C GLN A 215 -18.67 7.14 21.41
N ARG A 216 -18.27 7.96 20.45
CA ARG A 216 -16.97 8.67 20.42
C ARG A 216 -16.67 9.57 21.60
N GLN A 217 -17.72 9.96 22.36
CA GLN A 217 -17.56 10.78 23.58
C GLN A 217 -17.34 9.94 24.85
N SER A 218 -17.46 8.60 24.78
CA SER A 218 -17.24 7.73 25.94
C SER A 218 -15.76 7.72 26.37
N GLU A 219 -15.52 7.42 27.62
CA GLU A 219 -14.17 7.36 28.19
C GLU A 219 -13.34 6.22 27.58
N ASP A 220 -13.96 5.10 27.25
CA ASP A 220 -13.33 3.90 26.69
C ASP A 220 -13.11 3.99 25.16
N PHE A 221 -13.58 5.06 24.50
CA PHE A 221 -13.45 5.20 23.05
C PHE A 221 -12.00 5.11 22.54
N PRO A 222 -10.99 5.75 23.16
CA PRO A 222 -9.60 5.63 22.72
C PRO A 222 -9.10 4.19 22.69
N GLU A 223 -9.40 3.40 23.72
CA GLU A 223 -9.01 2.00 23.81
C GLU A 223 -9.72 1.12 22.78
N ARG A 224 -11.02 1.35 22.57
CA ARG A 224 -11.80 0.66 21.51
C ARG A 224 -11.25 0.96 20.14
N LEU A 225 -10.92 2.23 19.86
CA LEU A 225 -10.36 2.63 18.56
C LEU A 225 -8.96 2.04 18.37
N GLU A 226 -8.13 2.04 19.41
CA GLU A 226 -6.80 1.42 19.35
C GLU A 226 -6.88 -0.07 18.95
N ARG A 227 -7.75 -0.84 19.58
CA ARG A 227 -8.00 -2.25 19.20
C ARG A 227 -8.42 -2.40 17.74
N LEU A 228 -9.30 -1.53 17.25
CA LEU A 228 -9.78 -1.56 15.87
C LEU A 228 -8.70 -1.20 14.85
N LEU A 229 -7.74 -0.36 15.19
CA LEU A 229 -6.69 0.10 14.29
C LEU A 229 -5.42 -0.75 14.36
N ILE A 230 -5.07 -1.28 15.51
CA ILE A 230 -3.80 -1.97 15.78
C ILE A 230 -4.02 -3.48 15.91
N ASP A 231 -4.86 -3.91 16.86
CA ASP A 231 -5.07 -5.33 17.16
C ASP A 231 -6.19 -5.92 16.28
N ARG A 232 -6.02 -5.87 14.97
CA ARG A 232 -7.07 -6.24 13.99
C ARG A 232 -7.26 -7.74 13.82
N GLU A 233 -6.23 -8.55 14.01
CA GLU A 233 -6.29 -9.99 13.75
C GLU A 233 -7.31 -10.74 14.64
N PRO A 234 -7.47 -10.43 15.95
CA PRO A 234 -8.52 -11.00 16.76
C PRO A 234 -9.94 -10.69 16.27
N LEU A 235 -10.11 -9.57 15.56
CA LEU A 235 -11.40 -9.11 15.03
C LEU A 235 -11.76 -9.74 13.68
N TRP A 236 -10.86 -10.51 13.07
CA TRP A 236 -11.13 -11.17 11.81
C TRP A 236 -12.11 -12.32 11.96
N THR A 237 -13.01 -12.45 10.99
CA THR A 237 -13.85 -13.64 10.90
C THR A 237 -12.97 -14.89 10.72
N PRO A 238 -13.40 -16.07 11.23
CA PRO A 238 -12.64 -17.31 11.06
C PRO A 238 -12.33 -17.61 9.59
N ALA A 239 -13.31 -17.41 8.70
CA ALA A 239 -13.14 -17.61 7.26
C ALA A 239 -12.08 -16.68 6.66
N TYR A 240 -12.08 -15.39 7.05
CA TYR A 240 -11.09 -14.43 6.57
C TYR A 240 -9.69 -14.73 7.09
N ARG A 241 -9.55 -15.11 8.36
CA ARG A 241 -8.27 -15.51 8.96
C ARG A 241 -7.64 -16.67 8.19
N GLN A 242 -8.42 -17.69 7.89
CA GLN A 242 -7.96 -18.83 7.09
C GLN A 242 -7.56 -18.41 5.67
N ALA A 243 -8.41 -17.62 4.99
CA ALA A 243 -8.14 -17.14 3.64
C ALA A 243 -6.88 -16.23 3.60
N TYR A 244 -6.68 -15.40 4.62
CA TYR A 244 -5.50 -14.55 4.75
C TYR A 244 -4.21 -15.38 4.88
N GLN A 245 -4.19 -16.38 5.77
CA GLN A 245 -3.04 -17.29 5.96
C GLN A 245 -2.71 -18.06 4.68
N GLN A 246 -3.74 -18.60 4.01
CA GLN A 246 -3.56 -19.28 2.71
C GLN A 246 -2.98 -18.34 1.64
N ASN A 247 -3.48 -17.09 1.58
CA ASN A 247 -3.00 -16.10 0.62
C ASN A 247 -1.54 -15.71 0.89
N GLU A 248 -1.15 -15.48 2.15
CA GLU A 248 0.24 -15.21 2.52
C GLU A 248 1.16 -16.36 2.12
N ALA A 249 0.81 -17.60 2.47
CA ALA A 249 1.61 -18.78 2.12
C ALA A 249 1.71 -18.98 0.60
N ALA A 250 0.59 -18.91 -0.12
CA ALA A 250 0.58 -19.04 -1.57
C ALA A 250 1.39 -17.92 -2.27
N THR A 251 1.35 -16.70 -1.73
CA THR A 251 2.11 -15.57 -2.30
C THR A 251 3.62 -15.74 -2.04
N ARG A 252 4.04 -16.20 -0.86
CA ARG A 252 5.45 -16.51 -0.60
C ARG A 252 5.96 -17.60 -1.53
N SER A 253 5.21 -18.70 -1.66
CA SER A 253 5.54 -19.79 -2.60
C SER A 253 5.66 -19.29 -4.03
N LEU A 254 4.70 -18.46 -4.50
CA LEU A 254 4.79 -17.83 -5.82
C LEU A 254 6.10 -17.05 -5.99
N LEU A 255 6.46 -16.19 -5.04
CA LEU A 255 7.67 -15.36 -5.13
C LEU A 255 8.95 -16.20 -5.15
N VAL A 256 9.02 -17.28 -4.37
CA VAL A 256 10.14 -18.24 -4.39
C VAL A 256 10.27 -18.87 -5.77
N ASP A 257 9.16 -19.39 -6.33
CA ASP A 257 9.17 -20.04 -7.63
C ASP A 257 9.54 -19.06 -8.77
N LEU A 258 9.01 -17.84 -8.73
CA LEU A 258 9.36 -16.82 -9.72
C LEU A 258 10.85 -16.45 -9.66
N MET A 259 11.42 -16.39 -8.46
CA MET A 259 12.86 -16.13 -8.30
C MET A 259 13.71 -17.31 -8.77
N ALA A 260 13.28 -18.55 -8.51
CA ALA A 260 13.95 -19.75 -9.02
C ALA A 260 13.94 -19.81 -10.56
N GLN A 261 12.85 -19.37 -11.19
CA GLN A 261 12.68 -19.31 -12.64
C GLN A 261 13.28 -18.05 -13.28
N SER A 262 13.80 -17.10 -12.50
CA SER A 262 14.28 -15.82 -13.02
C SER A 262 15.58 -15.98 -13.79
N SER A 263 15.62 -15.38 -14.99
CA SER A 263 16.83 -15.27 -15.79
C SER A 263 17.87 -14.34 -15.13
N PRO A 264 19.16 -14.43 -15.51
CA PRO A 264 20.17 -13.48 -15.04
C PRO A 264 19.79 -12.02 -15.33
N TYR A 265 19.17 -11.75 -16.46
CA TYR A 265 18.67 -10.42 -16.81
C TYR A 265 17.58 -9.94 -15.86
N GLN A 266 16.60 -10.79 -15.52
CA GLN A 266 15.53 -10.45 -14.58
C GLN A 266 16.07 -10.19 -13.17
N ARG A 267 17.05 -10.97 -12.71
CA ARG A 267 17.72 -10.76 -11.42
C ARG A 267 18.46 -9.42 -11.38
N GLN A 268 19.23 -9.12 -12.40
CA GLN A 268 19.92 -7.83 -12.52
C GLN A 268 18.92 -6.65 -12.57
N HIS A 269 17.78 -6.83 -13.27
CA HIS A 269 16.72 -5.82 -13.33
C HIS A 269 16.13 -5.58 -11.94
N LEU A 270 15.82 -6.64 -11.17
CA LEU A 270 15.32 -6.56 -9.80
C LEU A 270 16.31 -5.85 -8.87
N GLU A 271 17.59 -6.22 -8.93
CA GLU A 271 18.63 -5.56 -8.14
C GLU A 271 18.74 -4.06 -8.42
N LYS A 272 18.72 -3.68 -9.71
CA LYS A 272 18.70 -2.26 -10.11
C LYS A 272 17.46 -1.53 -9.59
N LYS A 273 16.29 -2.17 -9.63
CA LYS A 273 15.05 -1.60 -9.11
C LYS A 273 15.08 -1.42 -7.60
N LEU A 274 15.57 -2.40 -6.85
CA LEU A 274 15.75 -2.30 -5.40
C LEU A 274 16.75 -1.20 -5.04
N ALA A 275 17.87 -1.09 -5.77
CA ALA A 275 18.85 -0.02 -5.58
C ALA A 275 18.25 1.35 -5.87
N GLN A 276 17.44 1.48 -6.93
CA GLN A 276 16.76 2.73 -7.27
C GLN A 276 15.78 3.14 -6.17
N VAL A 277 14.95 2.22 -5.68
CA VAL A 277 14.01 2.49 -4.58
C VAL A 277 14.75 2.90 -3.31
N HIS A 278 15.84 2.19 -2.96
CA HIS A 278 16.68 2.57 -1.83
C HIS A 278 17.25 3.98 -1.98
N GLN A 279 17.76 4.32 -3.16
CA GLN A 279 18.27 5.65 -3.46
C GLN A 279 17.17 6.72 -3.35
N ASP A 280 15.99 6.47 -3.91
CA ASP A 280 14.85 7.40 -3.86
C ASP A 280 14.44 7.70 -2.41
N PHE A 281 14.35 6.67 -1.56
CA PHE A 281 14.08 6.86 -0.13
C PHE A 281 15.21 7.60 0.59
N SER A 282 16.47 7.27 0.34
CA SER A 282 17.63 7.92 0.99
C SER A 282 17.76 9.41 0.62
N GLN A 283 17.19 9.80 -0.51
CA GLN A 283 17.23 11.18 -1.01
C GLN A 283 16.06 12.05 -0.54
N LEU A 284 15.10 11.49 0.22
CA LEU A 284 13.99 12.28 0.74
C LEU A 284 14.53 13.47 1.56
N LYS A 285 14.02 14.66 1.25
CA LYS A 285 14.51 15.92 1.84
C LYS A 285 14.44 15.94 3.36
N CYS A 286 13.46 15.26 3.93
CA CYS A 286 13.28 15.18 5.36
C CYS A 286 14.41 14.41 6.08
N LEU A 287 15.12 13.49 5.40
CA LEU A 287 16.31 12.81 5.93
C LEU A 287 17.56 13.70 5.84
N LYS A 288 17.59 14.63 4.86
CA LYS A 288 18.73 15.52 4.66
C LYS A 288 18.71 16.76 5.57
N ALA A 289 17.55 17.12 6.11
CA ALA A 289 17.40 18.29 7.00
C ALA A 289 17.82 18.01 8.46
N GLY A 290 18.39 16.87 8.76
CA GLY A 290 18.84 16.43 10.08
C GLY A 290 20.36 16.42 10.26
N VAL A 291 21.11 17.07 9.34
CA VAL A 291 22.56 17.27 9.47
C VAL A 291 22.85 18.73 9.76
#